data_7270e4bfc5f396cd48b4be36d69158c2
#
_entry.id   7270e4bfc5f396cd48b4be36d69158c2
#
_cell.length_a   1.000
_cell.length_b   1.000
_cell.length_c   1.000
_cell.angle_alpha   90.00
_cell.angle_beta   90.00
_cell.angle_gamma   90.00
#
_symmetry.space_group_name_H-M   'P 1'
#
loop_
_entity.id
_entity.type
_entity.pdbx_description
1 polymer ?
#
loop_
_entity_poly.entity_id
_entity_poly.type
_entity_poly.pdbx_seq_one_letter_code
_entity_poly.pdbx_strand_id
1 'polypeptide(L)'
;MRFLADGPWLPDELLMASDEGRVLFFCGAGVSRAQAGLPDFLALAKSVLRELRVLPESPAQKLVDTAEQLDPIAGVGGILAADRIFGLLEREFSVTDIQRAVGAALKPKDKVDLSAHRTLLALSRDARGKVQLATTNFDLLFEAAAPKVPVWTPDRLPDPRGLETFEGIVHLHGLFDSAYDKPVGGNLVLSSAEFGRAYLAEGWATDFIRAVIRSYLIVFVGYAADDPPVQYLLEALNRVADSPPRRLYAFQEGREEDAKARWIQKGVSAIAYAPDNGHAALWDTLNAWAGRARDPECAGARG
;
A
#
# COMPACT_ATOMS: atom_id res chain seq x y z
N MET A 1 16.74 -16.13 -5.29
CA MET A 1 17.84 -15.90 -4.31
C MET A 1 17.26 -15.72 -2.91
N ARG A 2 17.96 -16.17 -1.86
CA ARG A 2 17.64 -15.83 -0.46
C ARG A 2 18.78 -14.98 0.11
N PHE A 3 18.45 -13.89 0.81
CA PHE A 3 19.42 -13.05 1.51
C PHE A 3 19.76 -13.59 2.90
N LEU A 4 18.80 -14.25 3.55
CA LEU A 4 18.91 -14.79 4.90
C LEU A 4 18.40 -16.25 4.89
N ALA A 5 18.93 -17.08 5.79
CA ALA A 5 18.58 -18.50 5.87
C ALA A 5 17.05 -18.70 6.03
N ASP A 6 16.43 -17.90 6.90
CA ASP A 6 15.00 -17.96 7.20
C ASP A 6 14.18 -16.91 6.42
N GLY A 7 14.81 -16.18 5.51
CA GLY A 7 14.16 -15.17 4.69
C GLY A 7 13.38 -15.75 3.52
N PRO A 8 12.46 -14.98 2.93
CA PRO A 8 11.75 -15.36 1.73
C PRO A 8 12.68 -15.54 0.52
N TRP A 9 12.25 -16.38 -0.41
CA TRP A 9 12.90 -16.51 -1.70
C TRP A 9 12.49 -15.37 -2.63
N LEU A 10 13.44 -14.54 -3.06
CA LEU A 10 13.21 -13.49 -4.06
C LEU A 10 13.52 -14.02 -5.47
N PRO A 11 12.60 -13.84 -6.44
CA PRO A 11 12.84 -14.19 -7.85
C PRO A 11 14.02 -13.41 -8.42
N ASP A 12 14.84 -14.07 -9.25
CA ASP A 12 16.03 -13.42 -9.84
C ASP A 12 15.64 -12.28 -10.79
N GLU A 13 14.51 -12.41 -11.50
CA GLU A 13 14.00 -11.33 -12.35
C GLU A 13 13.60 -10.08 -11.56
N LEU A 14 13.12 -10.24 -10.30
CA LEU A 14 12.82 -9.12 -9.42
C LEU A 14 14.10 -8.38 -9.01
N LEU A 15 15.16 -9.13 -8.71
CA LEU A 15 16.45 -8.56 -8.36
C LEU A 15 17.09 -7.85 -9.56
N MET A 16 17.03 -8.45 -10.75
CA MET A 16 17.49 -7.82 -11.99
C MET A 16 16.75 -6.52 -12.30
N ALA A 17 15.43 -6.53 -12.19
CA ALA A 17 14.62 -5.33 -12.38
C ALA A 17 14.94 -4.25 -11.34
N SER A 18 15.26 -4.63 -10.09
CA SER A 18 15.69 -3.70 -9.06
C SER A 18 17.05 -3.06 -9.38
N ASP A 19 18.02 -3.86 -9.84
CA ASP A 19 19.34 -3.37 -10.25
C ASP A 19 19.23 -2.40 -11.45
N GLU A 20 18.18 -2.52 -12.27
CA GLU A 20 17.89 -1.64 -13.41
C GLU A 20 17.01 -0.44 -13.03
N GLY A 21 16.60 -0.29 -11.76
CA GLY A 21 15.70 0.78 -11.31
C GLY A 21 14.28 0.66 -11.87
N ARG A 22 13.83 -0.55 -12.19
CA ARG A 22 12.51 -0.84 -12.79
C ARG A 22 11.56 -1.55 -11.84
N VAL A 23 11.77 -1.43 -10.53
CA VAL A 23 10.83 -1.91 -9.51
C VAL A 23 10.08 -0.72 -8.92
N LEU A 24 8.77 -0.81 -8.92
CA LEU A 24 7.90 0.14 -8.22
C LEU A 24 7.26 -0.57 -7.02
N PHE A 25 7.59 -0.13 -5.82
CA PHE A 25 6.94 -0.58 -4.61
C PHE A 25 5.62 0.15 -4.42
N PHE A 26 4.55 -0.65 -4.26
CA PHE A 26 3.26 -0.19 -3.76
C PHE A 26 3.16 -0.54 -2.29
N CYS A 27 3.02 0.47 -1.44
CA CYS A 27 3.04 0.32 0.01
C CYS A 27 1.65 0.52 0.61
N GLY A 28 1.19 -0.45 1.38
CA GLY A 28 -0.09 -0.42 2.08
C GLY A 28 0.07 -0.21 3.59
N ALA A 29 -1.06 -0.22 4.29
CA ALA A 29 -1.15 0.09 5.72
C ALA A 29 -0.30 -0.82 6.62
N GLY A 30 -0.01 -2.05 6.20
CA GLY A 30 0.87 -2.97 6.92
C GLY A 30 2.29 -2.46 7.13
N VAL A 31 2.80 -1.58 6.25
CA VAL A 31 4.11 -0.93 6.43
C VAL A 31 4.10 -0.02 7.66
N SER A 32 3.09 0.82 7.79
CA SER A 32 2.95 1.75 8.92
C SER A 32 2.49 1.03 10.20
N ARG A 33 1.72 -0.07 10.07
CA ARG A 33 1.29 -0.88 11.20
C ARG A 33 2.45 -1.59 11.88
N ALA A 34 3.35 -2.21 11.12
CA ALA A 34 4.38 -3.11 11.64
C ALA A 34 5.33 -2.43 12.65
N GLN A 35 5.72 -1.19 12.40
CA GLN A 35 6.73 -0.50 13.22
C GLN A 35 6.25 0.82 13.83
N ALA A 36 5.27 1.48 13.22
CA ALA A 36 4.68 2.71 13.75
C ALA A 36 3.39 2.48 14.53
N GLY A 37 2.84 1.27 14.53
CA GLY A 37 1.62 0.92 15.27
C GLY A 37 0.36 1.60 14.77
N LEU A 38 0.37 2.15 13.53
CA LEU A 38 -0.81 2.75 12.95
C LEU A 38 -1.84 1.68 12.54
N PRO A 39 -3.13 2.02 12.52
CA PRO A 39 -4.17 1.08 12.16
C PRO A 39 -4.09 0.67 10.67
N ASP A 40 -4.44 -0.57 10.36
CA ASP A 40 -4.82 -0.95 9.00
C ASP A 40 -6.19 -0.34 8.63
N PHE A 41 -6.62 -0.54 7.38
CA PHE A 41 -7.81 0.16 6.86
C PHE A 41 -9.09 -0.20 7.62
N LEU A 42 -9.27 -1.46 8.04
CA LEU A 42 -10.43 -1.87 8.84
C LEU A 42 -10.34 -1.36 10.28
N ALA A 43 -9.17 -1.44 10.91
CA ALA A 43 -8.95 -0.89 12.24
C ALA A 43 -9.10 0.64 12.26
N LEU A 44 -8.74 1.32 11.16
CA LEU A 44 -8.98 2.74 10.96
C LEU A 44 -10.48 3.05 10.94
N ALA A 45 -11.28 2.32 10.15
CA ALA A 45 -12.73 2.49 10.12
C ALA A 45 -13.35 2.30 11.52
N LYS A 46 -12.95 1.25 12.25
CA LYS A 46 -13.40 1.02 13.63
C LYS A 46 -12.95 2.13 14.60
N SER A 47 -11.79 2.73 14.38
CA SER A 47 -11.31 3.86 15.18
C SER A 47 -12.14 5.12 14.92
N VAL A 48 -12.51 5.36 13.67
CA VAL A 48 -13.37 6.47 13.26
C VAL A 48 -14.78 6.34 13.85
N LEU A 49 -15.36 5.13 13.87
CA LEU A 49 -16.65 4.88 14.54
C LEU A 49 -16.62 5.32 16.00
N ARG A 50 -15.55 4.99 16.73
CA ARG A 50 -15.36 5.36 18.13
C ARG A 50 -15.15 6.86 18.32
N GLU A 51 -14.34 7.48 17.47
CA GLU A 51 -14.04 8.93 17.53
C GLU A 51 -15.29 9.76 17.27
N LEU A 52 -16.10 9.36 16.29
CA LEU A 52 -17.38 10.01 15.96
C LEU A 52 -18.49 9.65 16.97
N ARG A 53 -18.23 8.77 17.92
CA ARG A 53 -19.23 8.28 18.90
C ARG A 53 -20.51 7.79 18.23
N VAL A 54 -20.32 6.98 17.18
CA VAL A 54 -21.43 6.45 16.38
C VAL A 54 -22.37 5.64 17.29
N LEU A 55 -23.66 5.87 17.15
CA LEU A 55 -24.68 5.22 17.98
C LEU A 55 -24.80 3.73 17.64
N PRO A 56 -25.14 2.87 18.62
CA PRO A 56 -25.30 1.41 18.38
C PRO A 56 -26.33 1.05 17.30
N GLU A 57 -27.36 1.86 17.13
CA GLU A 57 -28.40 1.68 16.09
C GLU A 57 -27.97 2.11 14.71
N SER A 58 -26.86 2.82 14.55
CA SER A 58 -26.32 3.21 13.25
C SER A 58 -26.07 2.00 12.34
N PRO A 59 -26.41 2.07 11.06
CA PRO A 59 -26.08 1.03 10.08
C PRO A 59 -24.58 0.69 10.03
N ALA A 60 -23.70 1.66 10.21
CA ALA A 60 -22.27 1.44 10.22
C ALA A 60 -21.83 0.60 11.44
N GLN A 61 -22.33 0.92 12.65
CA GLN A 61 -22.04 0.16 13.87
C GLN A 61 -22.63 -1.25 13.79
N LYS A 62 -23.91 -1.38 13.40
CA LYS A 62 -24.56 -2.68 13.23
C LYS A 62 -23.85 -3.60 12.24
N LEU A 63 -23.30 -3.05 11.16
CA LEU A 63 -22.53 -3.82 10.19
C LEU A 63 -21.27 -4.42 10.84
N VAL A 64 -20.54 -3.63 11.62
CA VAL A 64 -19.37 -4.10 12.36
C VAL A 64 -19.73 -5.16 13.38
N ASP A 65 -20.72 -4.88 14.23
CA ASP A 65 -21.16 -5.79 15.30
C ASP A 65 -21.64 -7.14 14.73
N THR A 66 -22.39 -7.11 13.60
CA THR A 66 -22.85 -8.32 12.92
C THR A 66 -21.68 -9.12 12.35
N ALA A 67 -20.72 -8.44 11.70
CA ALA A 67 -19.56 -9.12 11.11
C ALA A 67 -18.64 -9.74 12.17
N GLU A 68 -18.53 -9.13 13.35
CA GLU A 68 -17.73 -9.67 14.47
C GLU A 68 -18.38 -10.91 15.12
N GLN A 69 -19.68 -11.11 14.94
CA GLN A 69 -20.39 -12.31 15.42
C GLN A 69 -20.31 -13.50 14.45
N LEU A 70 -19.83 -13.28 13.23
CA LEU A 70 -19.69 -14.34 12.24
C LEU A 70 -18.36 -15.08 12.43
N ASP A 71 -18.42 -16.41 12.42
CA ASP A 71 -17.22 -17.22 12.40
C ASP A 71 -16.42 -16.98 11.12
N PRO A 72 -15.08 -16.96 11.21
CA PRO A 72 -14.23 -16.86 10.03
C PRO A 72 -14.51 -18.00 9.04
N ILE A 73 -14.83 -17.66 7.81
CA ILE A 73 -15.06 -18.65 6.75
C ILE A 73 -13.71 -18.92 6.07
N ALA A 74 -13.29 -20.17 6.10
CA ALA A 74 -12.03 -20.59 5.48
C ALA A 74 -12.00 -20.21 3.97
N GLY A 75 -10.97 -19.49 3.55
CA GLY A 75 -10.80 -19.05 2.17
C GLY A 75 -11.61 -17.82 1.76
N VAL A 76 -12.43 -17.27 2.66
CA VAL A 76 -13.12 -15.99 2.46
C VAL A 76 -12.42 -14.93 3.29
N GLY A 77 -11.70 -14.04 2.62
CA GLY A 77 -11.13 -12.84 3.27
C GLY A 77 -12.25 -11.87 3.62
N GLY A 78 -12.06 -11.18 4.73
CA GLY A 78 -12.86 -10.10 5.28
C GLY A 78 -14.29 -9.91 4.77
N ILE A 79 -15.27 -10.52 5.42
CA ILE A 79 -16.71 -10.25 5.18
C ILE A 79 -17.02 -8.75 5.35
N LEU A 80 -16.23 -8.07 6.16
CA LEU A 80 -16.35 -6.65 6.46
C LEU A 80 -15.35 -5.83 5.64
N ALA A 81 -15.86 -5.09 4.68
CA ALA A 81 -15.06 -4.16 3.88
C ALA A 81 -15.11 -2.74 4.48
N ALA A 82 -13.93 -2.17 4.75
CA ALA A 82 -13.81 -0.86 5.40
C ALA A 82 -14.43 0.28 4.57
N ASP A 83 -14.32 0.23 3.24
CA ASP A 83 -14.90 1.21 2.31
C ASP A 83 -16.43 1.27 2.42
N ARG A 84 -17.09 0.15 2.75
CA ARG A 84 -18.55 0.13 3.02
C ARG A 84 -18.90 0.82 4.33
N ILE A 85 -18.06 0.64 5.37
CA ILE A 85 -18.25 1.34 6.65
C ILE A 85 -18.18 2.85 6.42
N PHE A 86 -17.16 3.33 5.70
CA PHE A 86 -17.02 4.75 5.37
C PHE A 86 -18.20 5.25 4.55
N GLY A 87 -18.69 4.49 3.56
CA GLY A 87 -19.88 4.86 2.79
C GLY A 87 -21.18 4.92 3.61
N LEU A 88 -21.30 4.17 4.70
CA LEU A 88 -22.41 4.29 5.65
C LEU A 88 -22.24 5.52 6.55
N LEU A 89 -21.01 5.81 7.00
CA LEU A 89 -20.71 7.00 7.80
C LEU A 89 -21.03 8.31 7.06
N GLU A 90 -20.78 8.37 5.75
CA GLU A 90 -21.09 9.54 4.90
C GLU A 90 -22.58 9.89 4.86
N ARG A 91 -23.47 8.97 5.26
CA ARG A 91 -24.89 9.22 5.35
C ARG A 91 -25.32 9.91 6.66
N GLU A 92 -24.46 9.85 7.68
CA GLU A 92 -24.76 10.31 9.03
C GLU A 92 -23.87 11.50 9.45
N PHE A 93 -22.67 11.59 8.87
CA PHE A 93 -21.67 12.59 9.25
C PHE A 93 -21.17 13.36 8.02
N SER A 94 -20.71 14.58 8.24
CA SER A 94 -20.07 15.33 7.17
C SER A 94 -18.72 14.71 6.79
N VAL A 95 -18.33 14.85 5.52
CA VAL A 95 -17.01 14.41 5.03
C VAL A 95 -15.88 15.02 5.86
N THR A 96 -16.02 16.28 6.28
CA THR A 96 -15.02 16.96 7.12
C THR A 96 -14.88 16.32 8.50
N ASP A 97 -15.97 15.90 9.13
CA ASP A 97 -15.92 15.24 10.45
C ASP A 97 -15.28 13.86 10.34
N ILE A 98 -15.62 13.10 9.29
CA ILE A 98 -15.01 11.80 9.00
C ILE A 98 -13.50 11.97 8.78
N GLN A 99 -13.09 12.91 7.93
CA GLN A 99 -11.68 13.17 7.65
C GLN A 99 -10.91 13.61 8.91
N ARG A 100 -11.51 14.45 9.76
CA ARG A 100 -10.91 14.83 11.05
C ARG A 100 -10.72 13.61 11.97
N ALA A 101 -11.70 12.72 12.05
CA ALA A 101 -11.61 11.48 12.84
C ALA A 101 -10.54 10.53 12.27
N VAL A 102 -10.43 10.43 10.95
CA VAL A 102 -9.35 9.68 10.27
C VAL A 102 -7.99 10.27 10.62
N GLY A 103 -7.82 11.58 10.52
CA GLY A 103 -6.57 12.26 10.87
C GLY A 103 -6.17 12.05 12.32
N ALA A 104 -7.13 12.17 13.26
CA ALA A 104 -6.90 11.89 14.67
C ALA A 104 -6.43 10.45 14.93
N ALA A 105 -6.99 9.48 14.20
CA ALA A 105 -6.61 8.07 14.32
C ALA A 105 -5.23 7.74 13.71
N LEU A 106 -4.80 8.49 12.70
CA LEU A 106 -3.51 8.30 12.00
C LEU A 106 -2.38 9.14 12.56
N LYS A 107 -2.69 10.16 13.37
CA LYS A 107 -1.68 11.04 13.95
C LYS A 107 -0.80 10.25 14.92
N PRO A 108 0.50 10.12 14.68
CA PRO A 108 1.41 9.43 15.60
C PRO A 108 1.39 10.10 16.98
N LYS A 109 1.27 9.30 18.04
CA LYS A 109 1.23 9.80 19.42
C LYS A 109 2.62 10.03 19.99
N ASP A 110 3.58 9.23 19.53
CA ASP A 110 4.96 9.21 20.02
C ASP A 110 5.95 9.20 18.86
N LYS A 111 7.25 9.18 19.20
CA LYS A 111 8.31 8.97 18.21
C LYS A 111 8.18 7.56 17.63
N VAL A 112 7.87 7.49 16.35
CA VAL A 112 7.70 6.22 15.60
C VAL A 112 9.01 5.72 15.03
N ASP A 113 9.13 4.40 14.86
CA ASP A 113 10.22 3.79 14.10
C ASP A 113 9.93 3.91 12.61
N LEU A 114 10.83 4.57 11.88
CA LEU A 114 10.75 4.79 10.43
C LEU A 114 11.67 3.83 9.65
N SER A 115 12.22 2.79 10.27
CA SER A 115 13.19 1.89 9.64
C SER A 115 12.59 1.21 8.40
N ALA A 116 11.37 0.69 8.47
CA ALA A 116 10.67 0.10 7.33
C ALA A 116 10.51 1.09 6.16
N HIS A 117 10.09 2.32 6.46
CA HIS A 117 9.91 3.36 5.46
C HIS A 117 11.24 3.72 4.79
N ARG A 118 12.32 3.87 5.58
CA ARG A 118 13.68 4.13 5.04
C ARG A 118 14.19 3.00 4.16
N THR A 119 13.92 1.75 4.53
CA THR A 119 14.30 0.59 3.73
C THR A 119 13.58 0.57 2.39
N LEU A 120 12.27 0.78 2.38
CA LEU A 120 11.48 0.84 1.15
C LEU A 120 11.89 2.02 0.28
N LEU A 121 12.13 3.20 0.86
CA LEU A 121 12.66 4.36 0.13
C LEU A 121 14.05 4.09 -0.48
N ALA A 122 14.88 3.31 0.20
CA ALA A 122 16.18 2.94 -0.32
C ALA A 122 16.09 1.96 -1.50
N LEU A 123 15.18 0.98 -1.43
CA LEU A 123 14.88 0.03 -2.51
C LEU A 123 14.17 0.68 -3.70
N SER A 124 13.45 1.79 -3.47
CA SER A 124 12.71 2.54 -4.49
C SER A 124 13.56 3.54 -5.27
N ARG A 125 14.89 3.48 -5.16
CA ARG A 125 15.78 4.38 -5.90
C ARG A 125 16.18 3.77 -7.24
N ASP A 126 16.05 4.58 -8.29
CA ASP A 126 16.60 4.24 -9.60
C ASP A 126 18.15 4.40 -9.63
N ALA A 127 18.76 4.08 -10.76
CA ALA A 127 20.21 4.22 -10.96
C ALA A 127 20.74 5.66 -10.80
N ARG A 128 19.86 6.67 -10.88
CA ARG A 128 20.17 8.08 -10.66
C ARG A 128 19.93 8.53 -9.22
N GLY A 129 19.51 7.60 -8.34
CA GLY A 129 19.18 7.87 -6.95
C GLY A 129 17.81 8.53 -6.72
N LYS A 130 16.98 8.65 -7.76
CA LYS A 130 15.62 9.20 -7.68
C LYS A 130 14.68 8.19 -7.05
N VAL A 131 13.90 8.62 -6.07
CA VAL A 131 12.89 7.77 -5.41
C VAL A 131 11.67 7.62 -6.30
N GLN A 132 11.18 6.41 -6.44
CA GLN A 132 9.97 6.05 -7.18
C GLN A 132 9.16 5.08 -6.34
N LEU A 133 8.15 5.60 -5.61
CA LEU A 133 7.34 4.82 -4.69
C LEU A 133 5.88 5.25 -4.81
N ALA A 134 4.97 4.28 -4.71
CA ALA A 134 3.54 4.53 -4.61
C ALA A 134 2.99 3.98 -3.29
N THR A 135 2.01 4.67 -2.73
CA THR A 135 1.32 4.22 -1.52
C THR A 135 -0.16 4.57 -1.59
N THR A 136 -0.97 3.77 -0.90
CA THR A 136 -2.38 4.08 -0.62
C THR A 136 -2.58 4.59 0.80
N ASN A 137 -1.50 4.70 1.59
CA ASN A 137 -1.56 5.22 2.94
C ASN A 137 -1.81 6.72 2.94
N PHE A 138 -2.51 7.18 3.96
CA PHE A 138 -2.82 8.59 4.18
C PHE A 138 -1.84 9.26 5.15
N ASP A 139 -1.01 8.46 5.86
CA ASP A 139 -0.04 8.96 6.84
C ASP A 139 1.19 9.61 6.16
N LEU A 140 1.98 10.32 6.94
CA LEU A 140 3.15 11.10 6.50
C LEU A 140 4.48 10.43 6.90
N LEU A 141 4.51 9.11 7.09
CA LEU A 141 5.72 8.44 7.59
C LEU A 141 6.82 8.33 6.53
N PHE A 142 6.46 8.23 5.25
CA PHE A 142 7.43 8.30 4.16
C PHE A 142 8.05 9.69 4.04
N GLU A 143 7.26 10.76 4.18
CA GLU A 143 7.71 12.16 4.19
C GLU A 143 8.60 12.44 5.39
N ALA A 144 8.23 11.92 6.57
CA ALA A 144 9.07 12.00 7.77
C ALA A 144 10.41 11.28 7.61
N ALA A 145 10.44 10.17 6.87
CA ALA A 145 11.66 9.42 6.57
C ALA A 145 12.53 10.09 5.49
N ALA A 146 11.93 10.85 4.56
CA ALA A 146 12.61 11.50 3.44
C ALA A 146 12.01 12.88 3.08
N PRO A 147 12.18 13.93 3.90
CA PRO A 147 11.49 15.22 3.76
C PRO A 147 11.80 15.99 2.46
N LYS A 148 12.84 15.59 1.72
CA LYS A 148 13.24 16.27 0.48
C LYS A 148 12.73 15.59 -0.79
N VAL A 149 12.09 14.44 -0.65
CA VAL A 149 11.53 13.70 -1.80
C VAL A 149 10.23 14.36 -2.22
N PRO A 150 10.02 14.64 -3.53
CA PRO A 150 8.75 15.17 -4.02
C PRO A 150 7.57 14.28 -3.66
N VAL A 151 6.40 14.89 -3.43
CA VAL A 151 5.15 14.19 -3.09
C VAL A 151 4.09 14.52 -4.13
N TRP A 152 3.38 13.49 -4.56
CA TRP A 152 2.32 13.55 -5.55
C TRP A 152 1.00 13.10 -4.95
N THR A 153 -0.05 13.82 -5.27
CA THR A 153 -1.41 13.65 -4.74
C THR A 153 -2.41 13.44 -5.89
N PRO A 154 -3.63 12.96 -5.64
CA PRO A 154 -4.61 12.67 -6.69
C PRO A 154 -4.89 13.81 -7.66
N ASP A 155 -4.87 15.06 -7.19
CA ASP A 155 -5.05 16.27 -8.01
C ASP A 155 -3.83 16.59 -8.89
N ARG A 156 -2.68 16.01 -8.57
CA ARG A 156 -1.41 16.28 -9.26
C ARG A 156 -0.55 15.02 -9.33
N LEU A 157 -1.00 14.00 -10.05
CA LEU A 157 -0.22 12.81 -10.29
C LEU A 157 0.87 13.04 -11.35
N PRO A 158 2.03 12.38 -11.25
CA PRO A 158 3.02 12.42 -12.31
C PRO A 158 2.47 11.71 -13.56
N ASP A 159 2.86 12.15 -14.74
CA ASP A 159 2.55 11.44 -15.99
C ASP A 159 3.69 10.46 -16.33
N PRO A 160 3.55 9.17 -15.98
CA PRO A 160 4.60 8.18 -16.24
C PRO A 160 4.63 7.70 -17.71
N ARG A 161 3.76 8.25 -18.59
CA ARG A 161 3.77 7.97 -20.04
C ARG A 161 4.89 8.70 -20.76
N GLY A 162 5.48 9.72 -20.13
CA GLY A 162 6.67 10.39 -20.62
C GLY A 162 7.86 9.42 -20.67
N LEU A 163 8.87 9.74 -21.50
CA LEU A 163 10.13 8.97 -21.59
C LEU A 163 10.95 9.02 -20.32
N GLU A 164 10.60 9.89 -19.40
CA GLU A 164 11.29 10.06 -18.12
C GLU A 164 10.51 9.39 -16.98
N THR A 165 11.24 8.66 -16.16
CA THR A 165 10.74 8.11 -14.90
C THR A 165 10.36 9.26 -13.98
N PHE A 166 9.22 9.15 -13.28
CA PHE A 166 8.85 10.14 -12.26
C PHE A 166 9.81 10.06 -11.05
N GLU A 167 9.93 11.15 -10.31
CA GLU A 167 10.61 11.17 -9.02
C GLU A 167 9.60 11.56 -7.94
N GLY A 168 9.51 10.76 -6.88
CA GLY A 168 8.69 11.09 -5.73
C GLY A 168 7.94 9.93 -5.11
N ILE A 169 7.17 10.29 -4.10
CA ILE A 169 6.21 9.42 -3.40
C ILE A 169 4.82 9.77 -3.90
N VAL A 170 4.11 8.80 -4.46
CA VAL A 170 2.76 8.96 -4.99
C VAL A 170 1.74 8.45 -3.97
N HIS A 171 0.98 9.36 -3.36
CA HIS A 171 -0.17 9.03 -2.50
C HIS A 171 -1.42 8.88 -3.37
N LEU A 172 -1.66 7.68 -3.86
CA LEU A 172 -2.74 7.41 -4.82
C LEU A 172 -4.15 7.68 -4.28
N HIS A 173 -4.30 7.58 -2.97
CA HIS A 173 -5.59 7.79 -2.27
C HIS A 173 -5.65 9.08 -1.46
N GLY A 174 -4.66 9.98 -1.61
CA GLY A 174 -4.54 11.21 -0.84
C GLY A 174 -3.71 11.06 0.42
N LEU A 175 -3.40 12.18 1.06
CA LEU A 175 -2.65 12.25 2.31
C LEU A 175 -3.14 13.44 3.14
N PHE A 176 -2.73 13.48 4.41
CA PHE A 176 -3.01 14.59 5.32
C PHE A 176 -1.95 15.71 5.23
N ASP A 177 -2.31 16.90 5.74
CA ASP A 177 -1.34 17.92 6.07
C ASP A 177 -0.50 17.52 7.31
N SER A 178 0.54 18.28 7.61
CA SER A 178 1.45 17.98 8.73
C SER A 178 0.78 18.00 10.11
N ALA A 179 -0.37 18.64 10.25
CA ALA A 179 -1.15 18.67 11.47
C ALA A 179 -2.11 17.47 11.61
N TYR A 180 -2.33 16.72 10.52
CA TYR A 180 -3.36 15.69 10.40
C TYR A 180 -4.80 16.24 10.56
N ASP A 181 -5.01 17.50 10.20
CA ASP A 181 -6.31 18.17 10.34
C ASP A 181 -7.16 18.08 9.08
N LYS A 182 -6.53 18.08 7.92
CA LYS A 182 -7.22 18.06 6.62
C LYS A 182 -6.40 17.38 5.53
N PRO A 183 -7.07 16.79 4.53
CA PRO A 183 -6.39 16.27 3.34
C PRO A 183 -5.69 17.36 2.52
N VAL A 184 -4.64 16.97 1.83
CA VAL A 184 -3.89 17.79 0.86
C VAL A 184 -4.13 17.21 -0.54
N GLY A 185 -4.38 18.09 -1.53
CA GLY A 185 -4.52 17.68 -2.92
C GLY A 185 -5.82 16.94 -3.22
N GLY A 186 -6.91 17.27 -2.54
CA GLY A 186 -8.22 16.67 -2.75
C GLY A 186 -8.73 15.84 -1.57
N ASN A 187 -9.77 15.05 -1.80
CA ASN A 187 -10.33 14.18 -0.78
C ASN A 187 -9.55 12.87 -0.65
N LEU A 188 -9.65 12.24 0.51
CA LEU A 188 -9.15 10.88 0.72
C LEU A 188 -10.08 9.87 0.03
N VAL A 189 -9.51 8.77 -0.47
CA VAL A 189 -10.27 7.65 -1.03
C VAL A 189 -10.58 6.67 0.10
N LEU A 190 -11.73 6.83 0.75
CA LEU A 190 -12.17 6.08 1.92
C LEU A 190 -13.37 5.19 1.63
N SER A 191 -14.41 5.74 1.02
CA SER A 191 -15.68 5.04 0.76
C SER A 191 -15.70 4.34 -0.60
N SER A 192 -16.60 3.37 -0.76
CA SER A 192 -16.82 2.70 -2.06
C SER A 192 -17.16 3.70 -3.17
N ALA A 193 -17.83 4.82 -2.87
CA ALA A 193 -18.11 5.88 -3.83
C ALA A 193 -16.84 6.58 -4.30
N GLU A 194 -15.93 6.88 -3.36
CA GLU A 194 -14.63 7.49 -3.69
C GLU A 194 -13.72 6.53 -4.45
N PHE A 195 -13.72 5.23 -4.10
CA PHE A 195 -13.07 4.20 -4.92
C PHE A 195 -13.66 4.16 -6.34
N GLY A 196 -14.99 4.17 -6.47
CA GLY A 196 -15.65 4.23 -7.77
C GLY A 196 -15.23 5.47 -8.58
N ARG A 197 -15.08 6.62 -7.95
CA ARG A 197 -14.60 7.83 -8.58
C ARG A 197 -13.13 7.72 -9.02
N ALA A 198 -12.25 7.29 -8.11
CA ALA A 198 -10.82 7.19 -8.36
C ALA A 198 -10.46 6.18 -9.47
N TYR A 199 -11.15 5.04 -9.52
CA TYR A 199 -10.81 3.94 -10.41
C TYR A 199 -11.70 3.81 -11.65
N LEU A 200 -12.90 4.39 -11.65
CA LEU A 200 -13.88 4.23 -12.73
C LEU A 200 -14.31 5.56 -13.36
N ALA A 201 -14.91 6.48 -12.58
CA ALA A 201 -15.55 7.67 -13.13
C ALA A 201 -14.56 8.72 -13.60
N GLU A 202 -13.67 9.17 -12.74
CA GLU A 202 -12.56 10.08 -13.08
C GLU A 202 -11.31 9.32 -13.50
N GLY A 203 -11.09 8.14 -12.93
CA GLY A 203 -10.14 7.13 -13.39
C GLY A 203 -8.67 7.44 -13.17
N TRP A 204 -8.31 8.47 -12.38
CA TRP A 204 -6.89 8.86 -12.21
C TRP A 204 -6.00 7.75 -11.67
N ALA A 205 -6.53 6.94 -10.73
CA ALA A 205 -5.79 5.82 -10.17
C ALA A 205 -5.55 4.73 -11.23
N THR A 206 -6.57 4.42 -12.03
CA THR A 206 -6.48 3.47 -13.14
C THR A 206 -5.48 3.93 -14.20
N ASP A 207 -5.49 5.21 -14.55
CA ASP A 207 -4.57 5.77 -15.57
C ASP A 207 -3.13 5.74 -15.09
N PHE A 208 -2.87 6.12 -13.83
CA PHE A 208 -1.55 6.01 -13.23
C PHE A 208 -1.04 4.57 -13.23
N ILE A 209 -1.87 3.62 -12.76
CA ILE A 209 -1.50 2.21 -12.70
C ILE A 209 -1.20 1.65 -14.10
N ARG A 210 -2.05 1.95 -15.09
CA ARG A 210 -1.84 1.53 -16.49
C ARG A 210 -0.54 2.07 -17.08
N ALA A 211 -0.16 3.24 -16.69
CA ALA A 211 1.08 3.84 -17.17
C ALA A 211 2.31 3.18 -16.51
N VAL A 212 2.31 2.98 -15.20
CA VAL A 212 3.48 2.41 -14.49
C VAL A 212 3.71 0.93 -14.80
N ILE A 213 2.66 0.14 -15.03
CA ILE A 213 2.81 -1.30 -15.32
C ILE A 213 3.56 -1.60 -16.63
N ARG A 214 3.63 -0.63 -17.54
CA ARG A 214 4.35 -0.78 -18.81
C ARG A 214 5.87 -0.71 -18.61
N SER A 215 6.31 0.02 -17.59
CA SER A 215 7.72 0.34 -17.35
C SER A 215 8.29 -0.33 -16.12
N TYR A 216 7.45 -0.68 -15.15
CA TYR A 216 7.86 -1.19 -13.86
C TYR A 216 7.32 -2.59 -13.57
N LEU A 217 8.11 -3.33 -12.82
CA LEU A 217 7.70 -4.50 -12.08
C LEU A 217 7.13 -4.03 -10.75
N ILE A 218 5.90 -4.43 -10.43
CA ILE A 218 5.20 -3.94 -9.24
C ILE A 218 5.36 -4.92 -8.09
N VAL A 219 5.70 -4.40 -6.91
CA VAL A 219 5.83 -5.16 -5.67
C VAL A 219 4.92 -4.58 -4.59
N PHE A 220 3.94 -5.35 -4.15
CA PHE A 220 3.05 -5.00 -3.06
C PHE A 220 3.68 -5.35 -1.72
N VAL A 221 3.73 -4.37 -0.80
CA VAL A 221 4.23 -4.54 0.57
C VAL A 221 3.21 -3.96 1.55
N GLY A 222 2.86 -4.74 2.58
CA GLY A 222 1.93 -4.28 3.61
C GLY A 222 0.46 -4.27 3.19
N TYR A 223 0.09 -5.12 2.24
CA TYR A 223 -1.29 -5.38 1.85
C TYR A 223 -1.70 -6.80 2.22
N ALA A 224 -2.98 -6.96 2.55
CA ALA A 224 -3.63 -8.26 2.46
C ALA A 224 -4.27 -8.43 1.07
N ALA A 225 -4.35 -9.67 0.58
CA ALA A 225 -4.92 -9.96 -0.75
C ALA A 225 -6.38 -9.51 -0.91
N ASP A 226 -7.09 -9.39 0.20
CA ASP A 226 -8.51 -9.03 0.25
C ASP A 226 -8.76 -7.56 0.62
N ASP A 227 -7.69 -6.77 0.77
CA ASP A 227 -7.81 -5.33 1.02
C ASP A 227 -8.52 -4.63 -0.15
N PRO A 228 -9.54 -3.79 0.10
CA PRO A 228 -10.25 -3.06 -0.95
C PRO A 228 -9.32 -2.29 -1.90
N PRO A 229 -8.29 -1.54 -1.43
CA PRO A 229 -7.35 -0.88 -2.32
C PRO A 229 -6.70 -1.82 -3.34
N VAL A 230 -6.30 -3.02 -2.90
CA VAL A 230 -5.69 -4.04 -3.78
C VAL A 230 -6.69 -4.56 -4.80
N GLN A 231 -7.92 -4.83 -4.39
CA GLN A 231 -8.95 -5.33 -5.30
C GLN A 231 -9.24 -4.35 -6.43
N TYR A 232 -9.48 -3.07 -6.11
CA TYR A 232 -9.71 -2.02 -7.11
C TYR A 232 -8.50 -1.84 -8.03
N LEU A 233 -7.29 -1.87 -7.46
CA LEU A 233 -6.05 -1.74 -8.20
C LEU A 233 -5.84 -2.89 -9.19
N LEU A 234 -6.09 -4.14 -8.76
CA LEU A 234 -5.96 -5.32 -9.62
C LEU A 234 -7.05 -5.39 -10.68
N GLU A 235 -8.29 -4.98 -10.37
CA GLU A 235 -9.36 -4.85 -11.37
C GLU A 235 -9.02 -3.83 -12.44
N ALA A 236 -8.42 -2.69 -12.05
CA ALA A 236 -7.93 -1.71 -13.02
C ALA A 236 -6.88 -2.29 -13.96
N LEU A 237 -6.02 -3.17 -13.44
CA LEU A 237 -5.00 -3.88 -14.22
C LEU A 237 -5.60 -4.95 -15.14
N ASN A 238 -6.64 -5.68 -14.69
CA ASN A 238 -7.25 -6.78 -15.46
C ASN A 238 -7.92 -6.31 -16.76
N ARG A 239 -8.31 -5.06 -16.85
CA ARG A 239 -8.95 -4.46 -18.04
C ARG A 239 -7.98 -4.11 -19.18
N VAL A 240 -6.68 -4.29 -18.99
CA VAL A 240 -5.68 -4.03 -20.04
C VAL A 240 -5.44 -5.33 -20.82
N ALA A 241 -6.27 -5.60 -21.83
CA ALA A 241 -6.30 -6.86 -22.58
C ALA A 241 -5.01 -7.20 -23.39
N ASP A 242 -4.21 -6.19 -23.76
CA ASP A 242 -3.04 -6.34 -24.64
C ASP A 242 -1.69 -6.20 -23.92
N SER A 243 -1.65 -6.42 -22.60
CA SER A 243 -0.40 -6.26 -21.86
C SER A 243 0.43 -7.55 -21.86
N PRO A 244 1.78 -7.43 -21.95
CA PRO A 244 2.67 -8.58 -21.75
C PRO A 244 2.43 -9.23 -20.38
N PRO A 245 2.88 -10.48 -20.15
CA PRO A 245 2.67 -11.19 -18.89
C PRO A 245 3.06 -10.28 -17.73
N ARG A 246 2.12 -10.06 -16.84
CA ARG A 246 2.25 -9.09 -15.75
C ARG A 246 3.24 -9.62 -14.73
N ARG A 247 4.19 -8.80 -14.39
CA ARG A 247 5.18 -9.10 -13.34
C ARG A 247 4.76 -8.37 -12.07
N LEU A 248 3.78 -8.95 -11.38
CA LEU A 248 3.26 -8.45 -10.12
C LEU A 248 3.68 -9.38 -9.01
N TYR A 249 4.24 -8.85 -7.95
CA TYR A 249 4.65 -9.58 -6.76
C TYR A 249 4.00 -9.00 -5.52
N ALA A 250 3.74 -9.85 -4.53
CA ALA A 250 3.26 -9.43 -3.23
C ALA A 250 3.98 -10.19 -2.11
N PHE A 251 4.49 -9.48 -1.13
CA PHE A 251 4.94 -10.12 0.10
C PHE A 251 3.72 -10.52 0.92
N GLN A 252 3.63 -11.81 1.27
CA GLN A 252 2.51 -12.38 2.00
C GLN A 252 3.02 -13.22 3.18
N GLU A 253 2.50 -12.92 4.36
CA GLU A 253 2.76 -13.74 5.54
C GLU A 253 2.12 -15.13 5.42
N GLY A 254 2.77 -16.14 6.03
CA GLY A 254 2.27 -17.50 6.12
C GLY A 254 3.02 -18.49 5.25
N ARG A 255 2.42 -19.68 5.10
CA ARG A 255 3.02 -20.76 4.29
C ARG A 255 2.94 -20.42 2.80
N GLU A 256 3.90 -20.92 2.05
CA GLU A 256 4.01 -20.66 0.60
C GLU A 256 2.75 -21.07 -0.18
N GLU A 257 2.17 -22.22 0.15
CA GLU A 257 0.95 -22.72 -0.51
C GLU A 257 -0.25 -21.82 -0.26
N ASP A 258 -0.43 -21.37 0.99
CA ASP A 258 -1.53 -20.50 1.39
C ASP A 258 -1.38 -19.10 0.76
N ALA A 259 -0.16 -18.57 0.74
CA ALA A 259 0.18 -17.31 0.11
C ALA A 259 -0.10 -17.36 -1.41
N LYS A 260 0.36 -18.42 -2.08
CA LYS A 260 0.09 -18.63 -3.52
C LYS A 260 -1.40 -18.72 -3.82
N ALA A 261 -2.16 -19.49 -3.03
CA ALA A 261 -3.59 -19.66 -3.23
C ALA A 261 -4.37 -18.34 -3.16
N ARG A 262 -3.97 -17.42 -2.27
CA ARG A 262 -4.60 -16.10 -2.10
C ARG A 262 -4.36 -15.15 -3.29
N TRP A 263 -3.20 -15.23 -3.92
CA TRP A 263 -2.76 -14.24 -4.91
C TRP A 263 -2.85 -14.73 -6.37
N ILE A 264 -2.83 -16.08 -6.60
CA ILE A 264 -2.75 -16.63 -7.96
C ILE A 264 -3.92 -16.23 -8.85
N GLN A 265 -5.14 -16.25 -8.31
CA GLN A 265 -6.34 -15.86 -9.05
C GLN A 265 -6.37 -14.38 -9.42
N LYS A 266 -5.57 -13.57 -8.72
CA LYS A 266 -5.39 -12.14 -8.94
C LYS A 266 -4.24 -11.84 -9.92
N GLY A 267 -3.57 -12.86 -10.44
CA GLY A 267 -2.45 -12.71 -11.36
C GLY A 267 -1.18 -12.16 -10.69
N VAL A 268 -1.05 -12.33 -9.38
CA VAL A 268 0.08 -11.85 -8.58
C VAL A 268 0.88 -13.02 -8.04
N SER A 269 2.21 -12.96 -8.14
CA SER A 269 3.13 -13.94 -7.58
C SER A 269 3.41 -13.62 -6.11
N ALA A 270 2.98 -14.51 -5.21
CA ALA A 270 3.24 -14.34 -3.78
C ALA A 270 4.68 -14.68 -3.42
N ILE A 271 5.30 -13.84 -2.58
CA ILE A 271 6.57 -14.07 -1.90
C ILE A 271 6.24 -14.31 -0.43
N ALA A 272 6.17 -15.58 -0.05
CA ALA A 272 5.76 -15.97 1.30
C ALA A 272 6.89 -15.76 2.31
N TYR A 273 6.55 -15.33 3.52
CA TYR A 273 7.48 -15.17 4.65
C TYR A 273 6.83 -15.52 5.99
N ALA A 274 7.64 -15.91 6.98
CA ALA A 274 7.16 -16.19 8.33
C ALA A 274 6.81 -14.87 9.07
N PRO A 275 5.62 -14.76 9.70
CA PRO A 275 5.18 -13.53 10.37
C PRO A 275 5.79 -13.30 11.75
N ASP A 276 6.60 -14.23 12.23
CA ASP A 276 7.15 -14.23 13.59
C ASP A 276 7.99 -12.97 13.88
N ASN A 277 8.12 -12.65 15.17
CA ASN A 277 8.95 -11.55 15.68
C ASN A 277 8.65 -10.20 14.98
N GLY A 278 7.39 -9.85 14.79
CA GLY A 278 6.99 -8.59 14.16
C GLY A 278 7.37 -8.51 12.68
N HIS A 279 7.22 -9.64 11.96
CA HIS A 279 7.56 -9.78 10.53
C HIS A 279 9.07 -9.61 10.24
N ALA A 280 9.94 -10.02 11.19
CA ALA A 280 11.39 -9.88 11.05
C ALA A 280 11.93 -10.48 9.74
N ALA A 281 11.46 -11.67 9.35
CA ALA A 281 11.88 -12.31 8.09
C ALA A 281 11.66 -11.43 6.86
N LEU A 282 10.59 -10.65 6.82
CA LEU A 282 10.35 -9.66 5.76
C LEU A 282 11.34 -8.50 5.85
N TRP A 283 11.35 -7.82 7.00
CA TRP A 283 12.09 -6.56 7.14
C TRP A 283 13.60 -6.74 7.05
N ASP A 284 14.14 -7.82 7.63
CA ASP A 284 15.56 -8.15 7.55
C ASP A 284 15.95 -8.52 6.10
N THR A 285 15.08 -9.23 5.37
CA THR A 285 15.32 -9.52 3.95
C THR A 285 15.32 -8.24 3.11
N LEU A 286 14.35 -7.34 3.31
CA LEU A 286 14.30 -6.06 2.59
C LEU A 286 15.50 -5.17 2.94
N ASN A 287 15.96 -5.16 4.19
CA ASN A 287 17.16 -4.46 4.62
C ASN A 287 18.43 -5.03 3.96
N ALA A 288 18.57 -6.35 3.91
CA ALA A 288 19.69 -7.00 3.25
C ALA A 288 19.69 -6.73 1.72
N TRP A 289 18.51 -6.72 1.10
CA TRP A 289 18.34 -6.36 -0.30
C TRP A 289 18.73 -4.89 -0.55
N ALA A 290 18.26 -3.96 0.30
CA ALA A 290 18.64 -2.55 0.21
C ALA A 290 20.14 -2.32 0.41
N GLY A 291 20.80 -3.12 1.27
CA GLY A 291 22.24 -3.11 1.46
C GLY A 291 22.98 -3.50 0.18
N ARG A 292 22.56 -4.59 -0.47
CA ARG A 292 23.13 -5.03 -1.76
C ARG A 292 22.98 -3.98 -2.86
N ALA A 293 21.82 -3.36 -2.97
CA ALA A 293 21.55 -2.37 -4.01
C ALA A 293 22.43 -1.11 -3.88
N ARG A 294 23.02 -0.87 -2.71
CA ARG A 294 23.95 0.24 -2.43
C ARG A 294 25.41 -0.09 -2.65
N ASP A 295 25.76 -1.36 -2.82
CA ASP A 295 27.16 -1.78 -2.97
C ASP A 295 27.62 -1.60 -4.43
N PRO A 296 28.56 -0.65 -4.70
CA PRO A 296 29.02 -0.37 -6.06
C PRO A 296 29.74 -1.56 -6.71
N GLU A 297 30.30 -2.49 -5.93
CA GLU A 297 30.99 -3.68 -6.47
C GLU A 297 29.99 -4.68 -7.08
N CYS A 298 28.76 -4.74 -6.56
CA CYS A 298 27.69 -5.56 -7.14
C CYS A 298 27.08 -4.94 -8.41
N ALA A 299 27.14 -3.62 -8.56
CA ALA A 299 26.64 -2.90 -9.74
C ALA A 299 27.62 -2.93 -10.93
N GLY A 300 28.93 -3.10 -10.66
CA GLY A 300 30.01 -3.05 -11.66
C GLY A 300 30.38 -4.38 -12.33
N ALA A 301 29.81 -5.51 -11.91
CA ALA A 301 30.17 -6.83 -12.45
C ALA A 301 29.46 -7.20 -13.76
N ARG A 302 28.86 -6.22 -14.45
CA ARG A 302 28.15 -6.41 -15.72
C ARG A 302 28.57 -5.33 -16.72
N GLY A 303 29.82 -5.44 -17.18
CA GLY A 303 30.35 -4.85 -18.40
C GLY A 303 30.37 -5.90 -19.50
#